data_caa37bcc59dbf02726b9f1fbbdd9d5a5
#
_entry.id   caa37bcc59dbf02726b9f1fbbdd9d5a5
#
_cell.length_a   1.000
_cell.length_b   1.000
_cell.length_c   1.000
_cell.angle_alpha   90.00
_cell.angle_beta   90.00
_cell.angle_gamma   90.00
#
_symmetry.space_group_name_H-M   'P 1'
#
loop_
_entity.id
_entity.type
_entity.pdbx_description
1 polymer ?
#
loop_
_entity_poly.entity_id
_entity_poly.type
_entity_poly.pdbx_seq_one_letter_code
_entity_poly.pdbx_strand_id
1 'polypeptide(L)'
;LGEVWEDASNKISYGHLRRYLQGSELDSAMDYPFRDMVIGFLMGYKNAYQAAEDIETLRENYPSEALSCALNLLSSHDRPRIISVLGGGPDESQLPECERSKWRLDENSMGLAKSRFWLATLMQMTFPGVPSIYYGDEYGLEGLTDPGNRRTLPTKDQLHDFDTFAIVKN
;
A
#
# COMPACT_ATOMS: atom_id res chain seq x y z
N LEU A 1 -15.76 4.62 -7.59
CA LEU A 1 -14.37 4.34 -7.24
C LEU A 1 -13.63 3.81 -8.46
N GLY A 2 -12.43 4.31 -8.72
CA GLY A 2 -11.59 3.84 -9.82
C GLY A 2 -10.24 3.31 -9.34
N GLU A 3 -9.69 2.35 -10.08
CA GLU A 3 -8.32 1.92 -9.93
C GLU A 3 -7.43 2.72 -10.90
N VAL A 4 -6.72 3.70 -10.36
CA VAL A 4 -5.80 4.57 -11.09
C VAL A 4 -4.47 4.52 -10.37
N TRP A 5 -3.44 4.04 -11.06
CA TRP A 5 -2.15 3.73 -10.44
C TRP A 5 -1.27 4.94 -10.17
N GLU A 6 -1.53 6.03 -10.89
CA GLU A 6 -0.83 7.29 -10.77
C GLU A 6 -1.76 8.34 -10.17
N ASP A 7 -1.32 9.60 -10.18
CA ASP A 7 -2.16 10.74 -9.85
C ASP A 7 -3.40 10.76 -10.76
N ALA A 8 -4.58 10.59 -10.13
CA ALA A 8 -5.85 10.48 -10.84
C ALA A 8 -6.36 11.82 -11.38
N SER A 9 -5.74 12.93 -11.03
CA SER A 9 -6.10 14.28 -11.49
C SER A 9 -5.41 14.67 -12.81
N ASN A 10 -4.23 14.08 -13.11
CA ASN A 10 -3.33 14.53 -14.17
C ASN A 10 -2.96 13.44 -15.19
N LYS A 11 -3.65 12.33 -15.19
CA LYS A 11 -3.29 11.21 -16.06
C LYS A 11 -3.54 11.51 -17.54
N ILE A 12 -2.51 11.33 -18.38
CA ILE A 12 -2.67 11.25 -19.82
C ILE A 12 -2.81 9.78 -20.22
N SER A 13 -3.93 9.44 -20.82
CA SER A 13 -4.23 8.08 -21.28
C SER A 13 -4.81 8.13 -22.68
N TYR A 14 -4.29 7.29 -23.59
CA TYR A 14 -4.68 7.26 -25.00
C TYR A 14 -4.60 8.64 -25.72
N GLY A 15 -3.58 9.44 -25.34
CA GLY A 15 -3.37 10.78 -25.93
C GLY A 15 -4.28 11.88 -25.40
N HIS A 16 -5.14 11.61 -24.42
CA HIS A 16 -6.04 12.59 -23.83
C HIS A 16 -5.76 12.75 -22.32
N LEU A 17 -5.79 13.99 -21.85
CA LEU A 17 -5.75 14.28 -20.43
C LEU A 17 -7.05 13.81 -19.79
N ARG A 18 -6.95 12.85 -18.89
CA ARG A 18 -8.08 12.35 -18.09
C ARG A 18 -8.19 13.18 -16.82
N ARG A 19 -9.41 13.54 -16.47
CA ARG A 19 -9.75 14.32 -15.27
C ARG A 19 -10.67 13.48 -14.40
N TYR A 20 -10.16 12.33 -13.97
CA TYR A 20 -10.99 11.32 -13.32
C TYR A 20 -11.77 11.81 -12.11
N LEU A 21 -11.22 12.74 -11.32
CA LEU A 21 -11.78 13.19 -10.06
C LEU A 21 -12.49 14.56 -10.15
N GLN A 22 -12.87 15.02 -11.34
CA GLN A 22 -13.51 16.35 -11.53
C GLN A 22 -15.04 16.26 -11.67
N GLY A 23 -15.66 15.24 -11.09
CA GLY A 23 -17.12 15.15 -10.95
C GLY A 23 -17.86 14.56 -12.15
N SER A 24 -17.17 14.16 -13.22
CA SER A 24 -17.81 13.59 -14.41
C SER A 24 -17.48 12.11 -14.66
N GLU A 25 -16.42 11.56 -14.05
CA GLU A 25 -15.97 10.21 -14.29
C GLU A 25 -15.94 9.38 -13.01
N LEU A 26 -15.18 9.80 -11.98
CA LEU A 26 -15.02 9.08 -10.72
C LEU A 26 -15.24 10.03 -9.53
N ASP A 27 -15.86 9.53 -8.47
CA ASP A 27 -15.98 10.23 -7.20
C ASP A 27 -14.72 10.03 -6.35
N SER A 28 -14.02 8.92 -6.55
CA SER A 28 -12.84 8.54 -5.77
C SER A 28 -11.95 7.55 -6.53
N ALA A 29 -10.70 7.43 -6.10
CA ALA A 29 -9.72 6.48 -6.62
C ALA A 29 -8.99 5.73 -5.51
N MET A 30 -8.38 4.60 -5.85
CA MET A 30 -7.38 3.93 -5.02
C MET A 30 -6.13 4.81 -4.99
N ASP A 31 -5.70 5.23 -3.78
CA ASP A 31 -4.58 6.18 -3.62
C ASP A 31 -3.22 5.47 -3.62
N TYR A 32 -2.80 5.02 -4.80
CA TYR A 32 -1.46 4.47 -5.00
C TYR A 32 -0.34 5.50 -4.78
N PRO A 33 -0.48 6.80 -5.13
CA PRO A 33 0.49 7.81 -4.75
C PRO A 33 0.74 7.90 -3.24
N PHE A 34 -0.31 7.82 -2.42
CA PHE A 34 -0.17 7.73 -0.96
C PHE A 34 0.67 6.50 -0.56
N ARG A 35 0.35 5.32 -1.10
CA ARG A 35 1.10 4.09 -0.85
C ARG A 35 2.59 4.26 -1.18
N ASP A 36 2.90 4.79 -2.34
CA ASP A 36 4.27 4.94 -2.82
C ASP A 36 5.05 5.98 -1.99
N MET A 37 4.38 7.02 -1.50
CA MET A 37 4.95 7.98 -0.57
C MET A 37 5.29 7.31 0.76
N VAL A 38 4.36 6.55 1.37
CA VAL A 38 4.57 5.85 2.65
C VAL A 38 5.73 4.87 2.55
N ILE A 39 5.74 4.03 1.52
CA ILE A 39 6.81 3.05 1.29
C ILE A 39 8.14 3.78 1.06
N GLY A 40 8.15 4.79 0.18
CA GLY A 40 9.35 5.56 -0.13
C GLY A 40 9.98 6.17 1.11
N PHE A 41 9.17 6.75 1.98
CA PHE A 41 9.63 7.34 3.25
C PHE A 41 10.13 6.28 4.24
N LEU A 42 9.35 5.24 4.51
CA LEU A 42 9.71 4.23 5.51
C LEU A 42 10.87 3.33 5.10
N MET A 43 11.08 3.16 3.80
CA MET A 43 12.22 2.42 3.26
C MET A 43 13.47 3.30 3.05
N GLY A 44 13.35 4.61 3.28
CA GLY A 44 14.46 5.55 3.13
C GLY A 44 14.80 5.92 1.69
N TYR A 45 13.91 5.62 0.73
CA TYR A 45 14.05 6.06 -0.66
C TYR A 45 13.66 7.53 -0.85
N LYS A 46 12.83 8.05 0.05
CA LYS A 46 12.42 9.45 0.12
C LYS A 46 12.76 10.02 1.49
N ASN A 47 13.27 11.23 1.52
CA ASN A 47 13.42 11.99 2.77
C ASN A 47 12.11 12.67 3.18
N ALA A 48 12.06 13.27 4.37
CA ALA A 48 10.86 13.91 4.91
C ALA A 48 10.35 15.07 4.02
N TYR A 49 11.22 15.81 3.37
CA TYR A 49 10.81 16.90 2.47
C TYR A 49 10.11 16.35 1.21
N GLN A 50 10.68 15.30 0.61
CA GLN A 50 10.09 14.65 -0.56
C GLN A 50 8.74 14.01 -0.23
N ALA A 51 8.61 13.37 0.94
CA ALA A 51 7.33 12.83 1.38
C ALA A 51 6.29 13.93 1.63
N ALA A 52 6.70 15.08 2.20
CA ALA A 52 5.82 16.22 2.38
C ALA A 52 5.39 16.83 1.04
N GLU A 53 6.30 16.93 0.05
CA GLU A 53 5.97 17.39 -1.31
C GLU A 53 4.94 16.46 -1.99
N ASP A 54 5.07 15.13 -1.85
CA ASP A 54 4.08 14.19 -2.38
C ASP A 54 2.69 14.45 -1.77
N ILE A 55 2.63 14.66 -0.44
CA ILE A 55 1.39 14.95 0.27
C ILE A 55 0.77 16.26 -0.22
N GLU A 56 1.53 17.33 -0.30
CA GLU A 56 1.03 18.62 -0.77
C GLU A 56 0.61 18.54 -2.24
N THR A 57 1.33 17.79 -3.08
CA THR A 57 0.94 17.57 -4.47
C THR A 57 -0.45 16.90 -4.57
N LEU A 58 -0.74 15.88 -3.75
CA LEU A 58 -2.06 15.27 -3.72
C LEU A 58 -3.14 16.26 -3.25
N ARG A 59 -2.83 17.07 -2.22
CA ARG A 59 -3.75 18.07 -1.70
C ARG A 59 -4.05 19.20 -2.68
N GLU A 60 -3.08 19.60 -3.50
CA GLU A 60 -3.24 20.62 -4.53
C GLU A 60 -3.97 20.10 -5.76
N ASN A 61 -3.72 18.85 -6.13
CA ASN A 61 -4.22 18.26 -7.36
C ASN A 61 -5.63 17.69 -7.21
N TYR A 62 -5.98 17.15 -6.06
CA TYR A 62 -7.27 16.49 -5.85
C TYR A 62 -8.31 17.50 -5.29
N PRO A 63 -9.54 17.51 -5.82
CA PRO A 63 -10.65 18.16 -5.11
C PRO A 63 -10.75 17.62 -3.69
N SER A 64 -11.02 18.48 -2.71
CA SER A 64 -11.06 18.11 -1.29
C SER A 64 -12.01 16.96 -0.98
N GLU A 65 -13.14 16.92 -1.67
CA GLU A 65 -14.15 15.87 -1.57
C GLU A 65 -13.62 14.54 -2.09
N ALA A 66 -12.92 14.54 -3.22
CA ALA A 66 -12.33 13.35 -3.81
C ALA A 66 -11.18 12.81 -2.94
N LEU A 67 -10.32 13.69 -2.42
CA LEU A 67 -9.24 13.30 -1.50
C LEU A 67 -9.79 12.69 -0.21
N SER A 68 -10.86 13.29 0.34
CA SER A 68 -11.52 12.78 1.56
C SER A 68 -12.14 11.39 1.38
N CYS A 69 -12.41 10.98 0.15
CA CYS A 69 -12.97 9.69 -0.22
C CYS A 69 -11.93 8.75 -0.86
N ALA A 70 -10.69 9.19 -1.08
CA ALA A 70 -9.64 8.36 -1.66
C ALA A 70 -9.33 7.15 -0.76
N LEU A 71 -9.13 5.98 -1.36
CA LEU A 71 -8.78 4.79 -0.59
C LEU A 71 -7.28 4.74 -0.32
N ASN A 72 -6.89 5.10 0.89
CA ASN A 72 -5.51 5.01 1.37
C ASN A 72 -5.15 3.54 1.56
N LEU A 73 -4.50 2.92 0.58
CA LEU A 73 -4.12 1.51 0.62
C LEU A 73 -2.62 1.35 0.87
N LEU A 74 -2.24 0.20 1.44
CA LEU A 74 -0.84 -0.21 1.58
C LEU A 74 -0.54 -1.45 0.74
N SER A 75 -1.49 -2.36 0.61
CA SER A 75 -1.44 -3.53 -0.28
C SER A 75 -2.66 -3.56 -1.20
N SER A 76 -2.57 -4.32 -2.28
CA SER A 76 -3.71 -4.64 -3.13
C SER A 76 -3.55 -6.01 -3.77
N HIS A 77 -4.55 -6.43 -4.55
CA HIS A 77 -4.49 -7.66 -5.33
C HIS A 77 -3.41 -7.64 -6.43
N ASP A 78 -2.95 -6.45 -6.84
CA ASP A 78 -1.93 -6.26 -7.89
C ASP A 78 -0.57 -5.80 -7.35
N ARG A 79 -0.45 -5.68 -6.02
CA ARG A 79 0.80 -5.24 -5.38
C ARG A 79 1.26 -6.25 -4.34
N PRO A 80 2.58 -6.36 -4.10
CA PRO A 80 3.11 -7.17 -3.01
C PRO A 80 2.51 -6.76 -1.67
N ARG A 81 2.40 -7.72 -0.76
CA ARG A 81 1.98 -7.50 0.61
C ARG A 81 2.89 -6.48 1.30
N ILE A 82 2.28 -5.53 1.99
CA ILE A 82 3.03 -4.43 2.61
C ILE A 82 4.10 -4.92 3.57
N ILE A 83 3.83 -5.95 4.37
CA ILE A 83 4.81 -6.50 5.31
C ILE A 83 6.05 -7.03 4.58
N SER A 84 5.87 -7.67 3.41
CA SER A 84 6.98 -8.15 2.59
C SER A 84 7.81 -7.00 2.02
N VAL A 85 7.16 -5.93 1.57
CA VAL A 85 7.84 -4.73 1.05
C VAL A 85 8.65 -4.05 2.15
N LEU A 86 8.03 -3.80 3.30
CA LEU A 86 8.66 -3.08 4.42
C LEU A 86 9.80 -3.89 5.07
N GLY A 87 9.80 -5.21 4.90
CA GLY A 87 10.89 -6.08 5.30
C GLY A 87 12.04 -6.19 4.30
N GLY A 88 11.95 -5.48 3.16
CA GLY A 88 12.99 -5.51 2.13
C GLY A 88 12.87 -6.70 1.19
N GLY A 89 11.66 -7.18 0.95
CA GLY A 89 11.41 -8.24 -0.03
C GLY A 89 11.99 -7.88 -1.40
N PRO A 90 12.54 -8.85 -2.12
CA PRO A 90 13.17 -8.62 -3.41
C PRO A 90 12.15 -8.24 -4.47
N ASP A 91 12.61 -7.58 -5.51
CA ASP A 91 11.88 -7.51 -6.76
C ASP A 91 11.67 -8.93 -7.29
N GLU A 92 10.45 -9.26 -7.69
CA GLU A 92 10.11 -10.61 -8.17
C GLU A 92 10.92 -11.05 -9.40
N SER A 93 11.36 -10.08 -10.21
CA SER A 93 12.23 -10.35 -11.36
C SER A 93 13.56 -10.99 -10.97
N GLN A 94 13.96 -10.83 -9.70
CA GLN A 94 15.19 -11.37 -9.14
C GLN A 94 15.04 -12.81 -8.65
N LEU A 95 13.82 -13.34 -8.61
CA LEU A 95 13.54 -14.69 -8.12
C LEU A 95 12.97 -15.59 -9.23
N PRO A 96 13.41 -16.87 -9.29
CA PRO A 96 12.76 -17.87 -10.11
C PRO A 96 11.28 -18.01 -9.73
N GLU A 97 10.41 -18.23 -10.70
CA GLU A 97 8.95 -18.32 -10.48
C GLU A 97 8.58 -19.36 -9.41
N CYS A 98 9.26 -20.50 -9.39
CA CYS A 98 9.04 -21.57 -8.40
C CYS A 98 9.38 -21.17 -6.95
N GLU A 99 10.15 -20.11 -6.76
CA GLU A 99 10.56 -19.60 -5.44
C GLU A 99 9.68 -18.45 -4.95
N ARG A 100 9.08 -17.68 -5.87
CA ARG A 100 8.26 -16.51 -5.52
C ARG A 100 7.11 -16.85 -4.56
N SER A 101 6.43 -17.96 -4.80
CA SER A 101 5.32 -18.41 -3.95
C SER A 101 5.75 -18.88 -2.56
N LYS A 102 7.01 -19.32 -2.42
CA LYS A 102 7.57 -19.84 -1.17
C LYS A 102 8.33 -18.80 -0.38
N TRP A 103 8.63 -17.67 -1.00
CA TRP A 103 9.44 -16.63 -0.38
C TRP A 103 8.81 -16.11 0.92
N ARG A 104 9.65 -15.90 1.92
CA ARG A 104 9.31 -15.35 3.24
C ARG A 104 10.45 -14.49 3.75
N LEU A 105 10.10 -13.54 4.60
CA LEU A 105 11.08 -12.78 5.37
C LEU A 105 11.79 -13.68 6.37
N ASP A 106 13.07 -13.42 6.62
CA ASP A 106 13.76 -13.96 7.79
C ASP A 106 13.29 -13.24 9.07
N GLU A 107 13.63 -13.79 10.24
CA GLU A 107 13.17 -13.29 11.53
C GLU A 107 13.57 -11.84 11.80
N ASN A 108 14.80 -11.44 11.43
CA ASN A 108 15.29 -10.07 11.62
C ASN A 108 14.55 -9.09 10.72
N SER A 109 14.39 -9.43 9.45
CA SER A 109 13.64 -8.64 8.47
C SER A 109 12.17 -8.51 8.87
N MET A 110 11.57 -9.56 9.42
CA MET A 110 10.20 -9.54 9.94
C MET A 110 10.06 -8.57 11.12
N GLY A 111 10.99 -8.56 12.07
CA GLY A 111 10.98 -7.62 13.19
C GLY A 111 11.01 -6.16 12.74
N LEU A 112 11.86 -5.85 11.75
CA LEU A 112 11.93 -4.52 11.15
C LEU A 112 10.66 -4.19 10.36
N ALA A 113 10.13 -5.16 9.59
CA ALA A 113 8.90 -5.00 8.83
C ALA A 113 7.71 -4.63 9.72
N LYS A 114 7.55 -5.31 10.86
CA LYS A 114 6.51 -5.00 11.85
C LYS A 114 6.61 -3.58 12.41
N SER A 115 7.81 -3.14 12.74
CA SER A 115 8.05 -1.78 13.23
C SER A 115 7.67 -0.72 12.19
N ARG A 116 8.03 -0.94 10.94
CA ARG A 116 7.66 -0.07 9.82
C ARG A 116 6.16 -0.15 9.51
N PHE A 117 5.55 -1.34 9.60
CA PHE A 117 4.13 -1.54 9.37
C PHE A 117 3.28 -0.79 10.39
N TRP A 118 3.71 -0.74 11.64
CA TRP A 118 3.06 0.09 12.67
C TRP A 118 3.03 1.57 12.25
N LEU A 119 4.15 2.12 11.78
CA LEU A 119 4.21 3.51 11.30
C LEU A 119 3.39 3.71 10.03
N ALA A 120 3.42 2.75 9.08
CA ALA A 120 2.63 2.81 7.87
C ALA A 120 1.12 2.84 8.17
N THR A 121 0.68 2.01 9.13
CA THR A 121 -0.72 1.98 9.58
C THR A 121 -1.10 3.29 10.26
N LEU A 122 -0.23 3.85 11.10
CA LEU A 122 -0.47 5.16 11.69
C LEU A 122 -0.67 6.25 10.63
N MET A 123 0.20 6.28 9.62
CA MET A 123 0.06 7.22 8.50
C MET A 123 -1.25 6.96 7.73
N GLN A 124 -1.59 5.70 7.46
CA GLN A 124 -2.81 5.30 6.76
C GLN A 124 -4.09 5.76 7.47
N MET A 125 -4.12 5.65 8.81
CA MET A 125 -5.27 6.00 9.63
C MET A 125 -5.40 7.52 9.88
N THR A 126 -4.34 8.28 9.71
CA THR A 126 -4.32 9.71 10.01
C THR A 126 -4.27 10.61 8.77
N PHE A 127 -3.96 10.07 7.60
CA PHE A 127 -3.97 10.83 6.35
C PHE A 127 -5.42 11.04 5.87
N PRO A 128 -5.73 12.21 5.23
CA PRO A 128 -7.05 12.44 4.63
C PRO A 128 -7.41 11.33 3.65
N GLY A 129 -8.64 10.80 3.74
CA GLY A 129 -9.12 9.69 2.92
C GLY A 129 -9.71 8.57 3.77
N VAL A 130 -9.93 7.43 3.15
CA VAL A 130 -10.53 6.25 3.78
C VAL A 130 -9.47 5.15 3.86
N PRO A 131 -9.06 4.73 5.06
CA PRO A 131 -8.14 3.60 5.21
C PRO A 131 -8.69 2.34 4.55
N SER A 132 -7.93 1.74 3.65
CA SER A 132 -8.28 0.51 2.96
C SER A 132 -7.31 -0.60 3.32
N ILE A 133 -7.74 -1.54 4.15
CA ILE A 133 -6.93 -2.68 4.59
C ILE A 133 -7.18 -3.83 3.63
N TYR A 134 -6.13 -4.26 2.94
CA TYR A 134 -6.20 -5.46 2.11
C TYR A 134 -6.21 -6.69 3.02
N TYR A 135 -7.16 -7.62 2.78
CA TYR A 135 -7.36 -8.78 3.65
C TYR A 135 -6.05 -9.51 3.96
N GLY A 136 -5.84 -9.84 5.20
CA GLY A 136 -4.65 -10.55 5.67
C GLY A 136 -3.48 -9.66 6.04
N ASP A 137 -3.46 -8.37 5.68
CA ASP A 137 -2.42 -7.45 6.14
C ASP A 137 -2.50 -7.30 7.66
N GLU A 138 -3.72 -7.33 8.22
CA GLU A 138 -3.97 -7.31 9.67
C GLU A 138 -3.37 -8.51 10.41
N TYR A 139 -3.07 -9.59 9.69
CA TYR A 139 -2.40 -10.78 10.22
C TYR A 139 -0.92 -10.88 9.80
N GLY A 140 -0.41 -9.87 9.10
CA GLY A 140 0.97 -9.88 8.61
C GLY A 140 1.20 -10.91 7.50
N LEU A 141 0.18 -11.18 6.66
CA LEU A 141 0.36 -12.08 5.53
C LEU A 141 1.44 -11.56 4.59
N GLU A 142 2.42 -12.43 4.33
CA GLU A 142 3.48 -12.19 3.38
C GLU A 142 3.10 -12.64 1.97
N GLY A 143 3.65 -11.98 0.98
CA GLY A 143 3.52 -12.37 -0.41
C GLY A 143 4.17 -11.34 -1.33
N LEU A 144 4.83 -11.81 -2.35
CA LEU A 144 5.25 -10.98 -3.48
C LEU A 144 4.04 -10.77 -4.40
N THR A 145 4.23 -10.53 -5.67
CA THR A 145 3.11 -10.33 -6.60
C THR A 145 2.25 -11.59 -6.79
N ASP A 146 1.24 -11.50 -7.62
CA ASP A 146 0.33 -12.60 -7.97
C ASP A 146 1.09 -13.87 -8.41
N PRO A 147 0.74 -15.07 -7.89
CA PRO A 147 -0.36 -15.37 -6.96
C PRO A 147 0.01 -15.24 -5.46
N GLY A 148 1.24 -14.86 -5.12
CA GLY A 148 1.77 -14.84 -3.77
C GLY A 148 1.04 -13.88 -2.82
N ASN A 149 0.61 -12.73 -3.33
CA ASN A 149 -0.13 -11.73 -2.58
C ASN A 149 -1.62 -12.07 -2.37
N ARG A 150 -2.15 -13.08 -3.09
CA ARG A 150 -3.57 -13.49 -3.06
C ARG A 150 -3.81 -14.79 -2.29
N ARG A 151 -2.97 -15.11 -1.33
CA ARG A 151 -3.11 -16.32 -0.51
C ARG A 151 -4.39 -16.30 0.31
N THR A 152 -4.91 -17.48 0.60
CA THR A 152 -6.00 -17.65 1.56
C THR A 152 -5.59 -17.21 2.96
N LEU A 153 -6.54 -16.73 3.74
CA LEU A 153 -6.31 -16.46 5.16
C LEU A 153 -5.86 -17.75 5.86
N PRO A 154 -4.90 -17.65 6.79
CA PRO A 154 -4.50 -18.78 7.60
C PRO A 154 -5.66 -19.22 8.49
N THR A 155 -5.73 -20.52 8.79
CA THR A 155 -6.67 -21.04 9.79
C THR A 155 -6.27 -20.55 11.19
N LYS A 156 -7.22 -20.61 12.15
CA LYS A 156 -6.95 -20.20 13.54
C LYS A 156 -5.72 -20.87 14.15
N ASP A 157 -5.49 -22.13 13.78
CA ASP A 157 -4.35 -22.91 14.30
C ASP A 157 -3.00 -22.50 13.67
N GLN A 158 -3.04 -21.76 12.55
CA GLN A 158 -1.88 -21.25 11.84
C GLN A 158 -1.57 -19.78 12.16
N LEU A 159 -2.50 -19.11 12.87
CA LEU A 159 -2.34 -17.73 13.31
C LEU A 159 -1.48 -17.71 14.59
N HIS A 160 -0.16 -17.76 14.42
CA HIS A 160 0.77 -17.70 15.55
C HIS A 160 1.17 -16.27 15.93
N ASP A 161 0.85 -15.28 15.10
CA ASP A 161 1.30 -13.91 15.28
C ASP A 161 0.12 -12.93 15.31
N PHE A 162 -0.38 -12.65 16.53
CA PHE A 162 -1.42 -11.66 16.76
C PHE A 162 -0.88 -10.23 16.93
N ASP A 163 0.44 -10.03 16.92
CA ASP A 163 1.02 -8.72 17.15
C ASP A 163 0.64 -7.75 16.02
N THR A 164 0.61 -8.23 14.78
CA THR A 164 0.19 -7.42 13.63
C THR A 164 -1.28 -7.05 13.71
N PHE A 165 -2.15 -7.98 14.14
CA PHE A 165 -3.57 -7.72 14.36
C PHE A 165 -3.79 -6.66 15.45
N ALA A 166 -2.99 -6.69 16.52
CA ALA A 166 -3.05 -5.68 17.58
C ALA A 166 -2.66 -4.28 17.05
N ILE A 167 -1.76 -4.19 16.08
CA ILE A 167 -1.39 -2.90 15.44
C ILE A 167 -2.59 -2.27 14.72
N VAL A 168 -3.33 -3.05 13.97
CA VAL A 168 -4.47 -2.55 13.18
C VAL A 168 -5.70 -2.30 14.05
N LYS A 169 -5.84 -3.02 15.16
CA LYS A 169 -7.02 -2.94 16.05
C LYS A 169 -6.99 -1.75 17.01
N ASN A 170 -5.81 -1.28 17.40
CA ASN A 170 -5.63 -0.17 18.36
C ASN A 170 -5.50 1.16 17.67
#